data_36eb798671607beb146736f909ccf299
#
_entry.id   36eb798671607beb146736f909ccf299
#
_cell.length_a   1.000
_cell.length_b   1.000
_cell.length_c   1.000
_cell.angle_alpha   90.00
_cell.angle_beta   90.00
_cell.angle_gamma   90.00
#
_symmetry.space_group_name_H-M   'P 1'
#
loop_
_entity.id
_entity.type
_entity.pdbx_description
1 polymer ?
#
loop_
_entity_poly.entity_id
_entity_poly.type
_entity_poly.pdbx_seq_one_letter_code
_entity_poly.pdbx_strand_id
1 'polypeptide(L)'
;MSWPTQGQVLDFASGRGRHSLVLAERFHLLAVDRDADALTPLAAHPHIDICICDLEGDIAWPFADKRFDSVLVTNYLFRPKLAALFDLVADDGYLTYETFAVGNAAFGRPKNPDFLLHEGELAAALPPEFDIIDEFHGVISDPQPAVIQRLAARRIRPSQQTNKPTV
;
A
#
# COMPACT_ATOMS: atom_id res chain seq x y z
N MET A 1 -9.33 13.07 -11.58
CA MET A 1 -8.07 12.61 -10.96
C MET A 1 -7.38 11.69 -11.96
N SER A 2 -6.17 12.01 -12.42
CA SER A 2 -5.44 11.18 -13.38
C SER A 2 -4.42 10.34 -12.63
N TRP A 3 -4.65 9.04 -12.57
CA TRP A 3 -3.63 8.09 -12.14
C TRP A 3 -2.50 8.07 -13.16
N PRO A 4 -1.25 7.76 -12.76
CA PRO A 4 -0.17 7.57 -13.72
C PRO A 4 -0.59 6.52 -14.74
N THR A 5 -0.43 6.82 -16.01
CA THR A 5 -0.77 5.92 -17.11
C THR A 5 0.40 5.06 -17.55
N GLN A 6 1.59 5.32 -17.02
CA GLN A 6 2.83 4.57 -17.18
C GLN A 6 3.64 4.73 -15.89
N GLY A 7 4.43 3.74 -15.53
CA GLY A 7 5.27 3.80 -14.35
C GLY A 7 5.46 2.43 -13.69
N GLN A 8 6.33 2.41 -12.69
CA GLN A 8 6.54 1.22 -11.86
C GLN A 8 5.59 1.23 -10.66
N VAL A 9 4.86 0.13 -10.50
CA VAL A 9 3.94 -0.09 -9.38
C VAL A 9 4.52 -1.14 -8.45
N LEU A 10 4.47 -0.89 -7.16
CA LEU A 10 4.75 -1.88 -6.12
C LEU A 10 3.43 -2.40 -5.56
N ASP A 11 3.18 -3.70 -5.68
CA ASP A 11 2.12 -4.41 -4.96
C ASP A 11 2.73 -5.04 -3.70
N PHE A 12 2.59 -4.36 -2.56
CA PHE A 12 3.25 -4.67 -1.32
C PHE A 12 2.41 -5.63 -0.47
N ALA A 13 2.97 -6.78 -0.10
CA ALA A 13 2.26 -7.91 0.50
C ALA A 13 1.15 -8.43 -0.44
N SER A 14 1.52 -8.67 -1.68
CA SER A 14 0.60 -8.91 -2.81
C SER A 14 -0.19 -10.23 -2.70
N GLY A 15 0.25 -11.16 -1.84
CA GLY A 15 -0.32 -12.50 -1.77
C GLY A 15 -0.27 -13.17 -3.14
N ARG A 16 -1.43 -13.64 -3.63
CA ARG A 16 -1.56 -14.28 -4.95
C ARG A 16 -1.67 -13.30 -6.12
N GLY A 17 -1.41 -12.00 -5.89
CA GLY A 17 -1.36 -10.99 -6.93
C GLY A 17 -2.71 -10.63 -7.55
N ARG A 18 -3.79 -10.67 -6.78
CA ARG A 18 -5.13 -10.29 -7.26
C ARG A 18 -5.13 -8.91 -7.93
N HIS A 19 -4.44 -7.96 -7.32
CA HIS A 19 -4.30 -6.61 -7.86
C HIS A 19 -3.22 -6.53 -8.93
N SER A 20 -2.10 -7.25 -8.72
CA SER A 20 -1.01 -7.30 -9.70
C SER A 20 -1.51 -7.71 -11.09
N LEU A 21 -2.32 -8.77 -11.18
CA LEU A 21 -2.83 -9.25 -12.46
C LEU A 21 -3.69 -8.23 -13.21
N VAL A 22 -4.51 -7.48 -12.49
CA VAL A 22 -5.36 -6.42 -13.09
C VAL A 22 -4.52 -5.21 -13.52
N LEU A 23 -3.58 -4.80 -12.67
CA LEU A 23 -2.75 -3.62 -12.95
C LEU A 23 -1.71 -3.89 -14.05
N ALA A 24 -1.27 -5.13 -14.21
CA ALA A 24 -0.29 -5.53 -15.23
C ALA A 24 -0.77 -5.35 -16.68
N GLU A 25 -2.08 -5.13 -16.89
CA GLU A 25 -2.61 -4.73 -18.20
C GLU A 25 -2.10 -3.35 -18.65
N ARG A 26 -1.63 -2.50 -17.71
CA ARG A 26 -1.24 -1.11 -17.98
C ARG A 26 0.10 -0.69 -17.41
N PHE A 27 0.61 -1.41 -16.42
CA PHE A 27 1.80 -1.03 -15.66
C PHE A 27 2.81 -2.17 -15.61
N HIS A 28 4.06 -1.81 -15.34
CA HIS A 28 5.06 -2.77 -14.91
C HIS A 28 5.04 -2.83 -13.37
N LEU A 29 4.97 -4.03 -12.80
CA LEU A 29 4.81 -4.22 -11.37
C LEU A 29 5.96 -4.98 -10.75
N LEU A 30 6.25 -4.67 -9.48
CA LEU A 30 6.94 -5.53 -8.57
C LEU A 30 5.93 -6.06 -7.54
N ALA A 31 5.63 -7.36 -7.60
CA ALA A 31 4.80 -8.03 -6.61
C ALA A 31 5.70 -8.63 -5.52
N VAL A 32 5.45 -8.26 -4.26
CA VAL A 32 6.28 -8.66 -3.12
C VAL A 32 5.44 -9.40 -2.09
N ASP A 33 5.87 -10.58 -1.71
CA ASP A 33 5.29 -11.36 -0.60
C ASP A 33 6.35 -12.32 -0.03
N ARG A 34 6.12 -12.84 1.17
CA ARG A 34 6.95 -13.90 1.74
C ARG A 34 6.57 -15.30 1.25
N ASP A 35 5.35 -15.46 0.73
CA ASP A 35 4.80 -16.72 0.24
C ASP A 35 5.23 -16.96 -1.21
N ALA A 36 6.29 -17.78 -1.39
CA ALA A 36 6.80 -18.13 -2.70
C ALA A 36 5.77 -18.87 -3.58
N ASP A 37 4.93 -19.71 -2.96
CA ASP A 37 3.90 -20.47 -3.69
C ASP A 37 2.79 -19.53 -4.21
N ALA A 38 2.50 -18.47 -3.47
CA ALA A 38 1.57 -17.45 -3.91
C ALA A 38 2.10 -16.63 -5.09
N LEU A 39 3.40 -16.30 -5.09
CA LEU A 39 4.03 -15.47 -6.14
C LEU A 39 4.41 -16.24 -7.41
N THR A 40 4.73 -17.53 -7.30
CA THR A 40 5.22 -18.33 -8.44
C THR A 40 4.34 -18.23 -9.69
N PRO A 41 2.99 -18.26 -9.62
CA PRO A 41 2.14 -18.10 -10.80
C PRO A 41 2.29 -16.75 -11.50
N LEU A 42 2.70 -15.70 -10.78
CA LEU A 42 2.86 -14.35 -11.32
C LEU A 42 4.15 -14.20 -12.13
N ALA A 43 5.17 -15.01 -11.84
CA ALA A 43 6.49 -14.93 -12.49
C ALA A 43 6.45 -15.17 -14.00
N ALA A 44 5.40 -15.81 -14.52
CA ALA A 44 5.22 -16.04 -15.96
C ALA A 44 4.62 -14.83 -16.68
N HIS A 45 4.16 -13.80 -15.95
CA HIS A 45 3.53 -12.63 -16.56
C HIS A 45 4.60 -11.63 -17.03
N PRO A 46 4.54 -11.16 -18.31
CA PRO A 46 5.61 -10.33 -18.88
C PRO A 46 5.80 -8.96 -18.22
N HIS A 47 4.80 -8.49 -17.48
CA HIS A 47 4.82 -7.17 -16.82
C HIS A 47 4.84 -7.27 -15.30
N ILE A 48 5.11 -8.44 -14.73
CA ILE A 48 5.19 -8.63 -13.28
C ILE A 48 6.54 -9.24 -12.92
N ASP A 49 7.36 -8.46 -12.22
CA ASP A 49 8.50 -8.97 -11.49
C ASP A 49 8.05 -9.45 -10.11
N ILE A 50 8.63 -10.51 -9.59
CA ILE A 50 8.34 -11.01 -8.24
C ILE A 50 9.54 -10.84 -7.32
N CYS A 51 9.27 -10.57 -6.03
CA CYS A 51 10.28 -10.56 -4.99
C CYS A 51 9.77 -11.34 -3.77
N ILE A 52 10.40 -12.46 -3.48
CA ILE A 52 10.10 -13.24 -2.28
C ILE A 52 10.90 -12.62 -1.13
N CYS A 53 10.20 -11.98 -0.19
CA CYS A 53 10.83 -11.24 0.89
C CYS A 53 9.93 -11.22 2.13
N ASP A 54 10.54 -11.43 3.30
CA ASP A 54 9.86 -11.18 4.57
C ASP A 54 9.87 -9.66 4.84
N LEU A 55 8.68 -9.06 4.75
CA LEU A 55 8.47 -7.64 4.94
C LEU A 55 8.56 -7.18 6.40
N GLU A 56 8.47 -8.12 7.34
CA GLU A 56 8.48 -7.86 8.79
C GLU A 56 9.84 -8.16 9.45
N GLY A 57 10.72 -8.91 8.75
CA GLY A 57 12.04 -9.29 9.23
C GLY A 57 13.01 -8.10 9.43
N ASP A 58 14.11 -8.34 10.13
CA ASP A 58 15.13 -7.32 10.43
C ASP A 58 16.01 -6.97 9.23
N ILE A 59 15.98 -7.79 8.18
CA ILE A 59 16.78 -7.57 6.97
C ILE A 59 16.15 -6.42 6.16
N ALA A 60 16.99 -5.55 5.62
CA ALA A 60 16.55 -4.51 4.69
C ALA A 60 15.90 -5.13 3.45
N TRP A 61 14.82 -4.52 2.97
CA TRP A 61 14.16 -4.99 1.77
C TRP A 61 15.07 -4.88 0.55
N PRO A 62 15.10 -5.88 -0.35
CA PRO A 62 15.95 -5.86 -1.55
C PRO A 62 15.68 -4.70 -2.50
N PHE A 63 14.58 -3.99 -2.29
CA PHE A 63 14.11 -2.83 -3.08
C PHE A 63 14.04 -1.53 -2.25
N ALA A 64 14.66 -1.48 -1.06
CA ALA A 64 14.56 -0.33 -0.15
C ALA A 64 15.14 0.97 -0.73
N ASP A 65 16.06 0.88 -1.69
CA ASP A 65 16.66 2.00 -2.42
C ASP A 65 15.84 2.45 -3.64
N LYS A 66 14.80 1.69 -4.00
CA LYS A 66 13.92 2.02 -5.13
C LYS A 66 12.82 2.98 -4.71
N ARG A 67 12.26 3.66 -5.70
CA ARG A 67 11.06 4.49 -5.58
C ARG A 67 10.08 4.07 -6.68
N PHE A 68 8.80 4.02 -6.31
CA PHE A 68 7.74 3.56 -7.20
C PHE A 68 6.76 4.70 -7.47
N ASP A 69 6.28 4.80 -8.70
CA ASP A 69 5.26 5.80 -9.07
C ASP A 69 3.92 5.54 -8.38
N SER A 70 3.68 4.28 -8.01
CA SER A 70 2.55 3.91 -7.17
C SER A 70 2.91 2.75 -6.24
N VAL A 71 2.52 2.87 -4.97
CA VAL A 71 2.61 1.80 -3.97
C VAL A 71 1.21 1.41 -3.55
N LEU A 72 0.87 0.14 -3.72
CA LEU A 72 -0.40 -0.45 -3.32
C LEU A 72 -0.18 -1.38 -2.14
N VAL A 73 -0.98 -1.22 -1.10
CA VAL A 73 -0.99 -2.08 0.10
C VAL A 73 -2.41 -2.51 0.40
N THR A 74 -2.67 -3.81 0.46
CA THR A 74 -4.01 -4.31 0.82
C THR A 74 -3.93 -5.43 1.84
N ASN A 75 -4.79 -5.36 2.85
CA ASN A 75 -4.91 -6.39 3.89
C ASN A 75 -3.59 -6.69 4.64
N TYR A 76 -2.75 -5.69 4.80
CA TYR A 76 -1.46 -5.79 5.47
C TYR A 76 -1.27 -4.64 6.45
N LEU A 77 -0.71 -4.93 7.62
CA LEU A 77 -0.33 -3.92 8.60
C LEU A 77 0.86 -4.41 9.42
N PHE A 78 1.96 -3.67 9.33
CA PHE A 78 3.11 -3.84 10.22
C PHE A 78 3.67 -2.46 10.60
N ARG A 79 3.22 -1.96 11.73
CA ARG A 79 3.49 -0.59 12.21
C ARG A 79 4.97 -0.22 12.29
N PRO A 80 5.88 -1.12 12.74
CA PRO A 80 7.31 -0.78 12.84
C PRO A 80 7.97 -0.35 11.54
N LYS A 81 7.39 -0.70 10.38
CA LYS A 81 7.97 -0.39 9.06
C LYS A 81 7.12 0.55 8.20
N LEU A 82 6.08 1.17 8.75
CA LEU A 82 5.24 2.09 7.98
C LEU A 82 6.03 3.26 7.38
N ALA A 83 6.95 3.87 8.14
CA ALA A 83 7.78 4.95 7.62
C ALA A 83 8.64 4.50 6.42
N ALA A 84 9.28 3.33 6.52
CA ALA A 84 10.07 2.77 5.43
C ALA A 84 9.20 2.43 4.20
N LEU A 85 7.94 2.02 4.41
CA LEU A 85 6.99 1.77 3.34
C LEU A 85 6.62 3.07 2.61
N PHE A 86 6.34 4.14 3.36
CA PHE A 86 6.01 5.45 2.76
C PHE A 86 7.18 6.03 1.97
N ASP A 87 8.42 5.75 2.40
CA ASP A 87 9.62 6.15 1.67
C ASP A 87 9.76 5.48 0.30
N LEU A 88 9.07 4.38 0.03
CA LEU A 88 9.09 3.74 -1.29
C LEU A 88 8.29 4.51 -2.35
N VAL A 89 7.45 5.45 -1.96
CA VAL A 89 6.69 6.27 -2.91
C VAL A 89 7.60 7.33 -3.52
N ALA A 90 7.66 7.39 -4.84
CA ALA A 90 8.42 8.41 -5.56
C ALA A 90 7.84 9.82 -5.36
N ASP A 91 8.64 10.85 -5.62
CA ASP A 91 8.14 12.23 -5.71
C ASP A 91 7.04 12.30 -6.78
N ASP A 92 5.94 12.96 -6.49
CA ASP A 92 4.70 12.98 -7.28
C ASP A 92 3.99 11.62 -7.40
N GLY A 93 4.51 10.58 -6.76
CA GLY A 93 3.93 9.24 -6.74
C GLY A 93 2.72 9.11 -5.81
N TYR A 94 2.07 7.96 -5.88
CA TYR A 94 0.82 7.68 -5.19
C TYR A 94 0.97 6.53 -4.21
N LEU A 95 0.33 6.67 -3.06
CA LEU A 95 0.09 5.59 -2.10
C LEU A 95 -1.40 5.25 -2.11
N THR A 96 -1.73 3.98 -2.25
CA THR A 96 -3.07 3.44 -1.99
C THR A 96 -2.94 2.37 -0.90
N TYR A 97 -3.55 2.62 0.23
CA TYR A 97 -3.49 1.71 1.37
C TYR A 97 -4.91 1.35 1.84
N GLU A 98 -5.22 0.06 1.92
CA GLU A 98 -6.46 -0.43 2.48
C GLU A 98 -6.19 -1.62 3.39
N THR A 99 -6.65 -1.56 4.65
CA THR A 99 -6.61 -2.72 5.53
C THR A 99 -7.70 -2.67 6.59
N PHE A 100 -7.79 -3.73 7.38
CA PHE A 100 -8.82 -3.87 8.40
C PHE A 100 -8.64 -2.90 9.56
N ALA A 101 -9.76 -2.51 10.17
CA ALA A 101 -9.81 -1.57 11.28
C ALA A 101 -10.52 -2.15 12.50
N VAL A 102 -10.38 -1.48 13.63
CA VAL A 102 -11.06 -1.82 14.89
C VAL A 102 -12.56 -1.96 14.65
N GLY A 103 -13.15 -3.02 15.18
CA GLY A 103 -14.53 -3.42 14.91
C GLY A 103 -14.65 -4.57 13.91
N ASN A 104 -13.62 -4.86 13.10
CA ASN A 104 -13.66 -5.97 12.14
C ASN A 104 -13.87 -7.35 12.79
N ALA A 105 -13.46 -7.53 14.05
CA ALA A 105 -13.64 -8.79 14.79
C ALA A 105 -15.10 -9.28 14.87
N ALA A 106 -16.07 -8.37 14.70
CA ALA A 106 -17.50 -8.71 14.64
C ALA A 106 -17.89 -9.38 13.32
N PHE A 107 -17.13 -9.14 12.23
CA PHE A 107 -17.41 -9.67 10.90
C PHE A 107 -16.54 -10.89 10.53
N GLY A 108 -15.34 -11.01 11.14
CA GLY A 108 -14.46 -12.13 10.79
C GLY A 108 -13.01 -11.94 11.24
N ARG A 109 -12.10 -12.41 10.42
CA ARG A 109 -10.65 -12.22 10.62
C ARG A 109 -10.15 -11.05 9.78
N PRO A 110 -9.08 -10.36 10.21
CA PRO A 110 -8.32 -10.55 11.43
C PRO A 110 -9.10 -10.07 12.67
N LYS A 111 -8.79 -10.67 13.84
CA LYS A 111 -9.33 -10.29 15.15
C LYS A 111 -8.26 -9.75 16.11
N ASN A 112 -6.98 -10.05 15.82
CA ASN A 112 -5.86 -9.54 16.61
C ASN A 112 -5.76 -8.01 16.43
N PRO A 113 -5.78 -7.22 17.52
CA PRO A 113 -5.66 -5.77 17.49
C PRO A 113 -4.41 -5.25 16.73
N ASP A 114 -3.32 -6.01 16.76
CA ASP A 114 -2.08 -5.63 16.06
C ASP A 114 -2.26 -5.49 14.53
N PHE A 115 -3.27 -6.15 13.98
CA PHE A 115 -3.63 -6.10 12.55
C PHE A 115 -4.84 -5.22 12.26
N LEU A 116 -5.31 -4.44 13.25
CA LEU A 116 -6.46 -3.56 13.09
C LEU A 116 -6.05 -2.11 13.31
N LEU A 117 -6.33 -1.25 12.34
CA LEU A 117 -6.09 0.19 12.45
C LEU A 117 -7.09 0.85 13.38
N HIS A 118 -6.63 1.79 14.19
CA HIS A 118 -7.51 2.74 14.86
C HIS A 118 -7.97 3.80 13.86
N GLU A 119 -9.12 4.43 14.15
CA GLU A 119 -9.66 5.50 13.29
C GLU A 119 -8.64 6.63 13.09
N GLY A 120 -8.41 7.01 11.83
CA GLY A 120 -7.44 8.05 11.45
C GLY A 120 -5.97 7.67 11.58
N GLU A 121 -5.64 6.44 11.98
CA GLU A 121 -4.25 6.03 12.23
C GLU A 121 -3.37 6.13 10.99
N LEU A 122 -3.86 5.73 9.81
CA LEU A 122 -3.08 5.85 8.57
C LEU A 122 -2.79 7.31 8.22
N ALA A 123 -3.78 8.18 8.32
CA ALA A 123 -3.62 9.60 8.04
C ALA A 123 -2.62 10.25 9.00
N ALA A 124 -2.69 9.90 10.29
CA ALA A 124 -1.77 10.41 11.31
C ALA A 124 -0.34 9.88 11.16
N ALA A 125 -0.15 8.71 10.55
CA ALA A 125 1.17 8.11 10.33
C ALA A 125 1.88 8.66 9.08
N LEU A 126 1.15 9.31 8.16
CA LEU A 126 1.76 9.85 6.95
C LEU A 126 2.73 10.98 7.25
N PRO A 127 3.92 11.00 6.62
CA PRO A 127 4.82 12.13 6.65
C PRO A 127 4.19 13.40 6.03
N PRO A 128 4.66 14.60 6.42
CA PRO A 128 4.08 15.88 5.98
C PRO A 128 4.22 16.15 4.48
N GLU A 129 5.08 15.43 3.77
CA GLU A 129 5.22 15.49 2.33
C GLU A 129 4.12 14.78 1.55
N PHE A 130 3.13 14.18 2.22
CA PHE A 130 1.98 13.58 1.56
C PHE A 130 0.74 14.47 1.66
N ASP A 131 0.06 14.64 0.54
CA ASP A 131 -1.31 15.18 0.50
C ASP A 131 -2.30 14.03 0.39
N ILE A 132 -3.24 13.98 1.35
CA ILE A 132 -4.34 13.00 1.33
C ILE A 132 -5.31 13.42 0.24
N ILE A 133 -5.62 12.48 -0.65
CA ILE A 133 -6.54 12.68 -1.78
C ILE A 133 -7.93 12.20 -1.40
N ASP A 134 -7.99 11.05 -0.74
CA ASP A 134 -9.22 10.40 -0.32
C ASP A 134 -8.96 9.53 0.90
N GLU A 135 -9.92 9.46 1.80
CA GLU A 135 -9.87 8.55 2.95
C GLU A 135 -11.26 8.01 3.26
N PHE A 136 -11.29 6.80 3.79
CA PHE A 136 -12.51 6.14 4.24
C PHE A 136 -12.22 5.32 5.49
N HIS A 137 -13.13 5.40 6.46
CA HIS A 137 -13.18 4.49 7.60
C HIS A 137 -14.62 4.04 7.81
N GLY A 138 -14.88 2.75 7.88
CA GLY A 138 -16.23 2.26 8.10
C GLY A 138 -16.45 0.82 7.67
N VAL A 139 -17.72 0.44 7.68
CA VAL A 139 -18.18 -0.89 7.27
C VAL A 139 -18.34 -0.92 5.76
N ILE A 140 -17.78 -1.94 5.14
CA ILE A 140 -18.07 -2.33 3.76
C ILE A 140 -18.89 -3.62 3.75
N SER A 141 -19.64 -3.86 2.68
CA SER A 141 -20.43 -5.10 2.48
C SER A 141 -19.86 -5.99 1.36
N ASP A 142 -19.09 -5.41 0.45
CA ASP A 142 -18.52 -6.07 -0.72
C ASP A 142 -16.99 -6.01 -0.68
N PRO A 143 -16.26 -7.11 -0.97
CA PRO A 143 -16.70 -8.47 -1.35
C PRO A 143 -17.29 -9.30 -0.19
N GLN A 144 -17.11 -8.85 1.05
CA GLN A 144 -17.69 -9.42 2.27
C GLN A 144 -17.73 -8.34 3.35
N PRO A 145 -18.65 -8.44 4.32
CA PRO A 145 -18.72 -7.47 5.42
C PRO A 145 -17.41 -7.38 6.19
N ALA A 146 -16.92 -6.16 6.35
CA ALA A 146 -15.69 -5.87 7.09
C ALA A 146 -15.67 -4.41 7.57
N VAL A 147 -14.87 -4.12 8.61
CA VAL A 147 -14.49 -2.75 8.96
C VAL A 147 -13.10 -2.50 8.40
N ILE A 148 -12.96 -1.45 7.60
CA ILE A 148 -11.70 -1.10 6.95
C ILE A 148 -11.35 0.38 7.13
N GLN A 149 -10.07 0.69 6.97
CA GLN A 149 -9.60 2.01 6.58
C GLN A 149 -8.99 1.93 5.19
N ARG A 150 -9.28 2.95 4.39
CA ARG A 150 -8.68 3.17 3.08
C ARG A 150 -8.14 4.59 3.02
N LEU A 151 -6.97 4.73 2.41
CA LEU A 151 -6.33 6.01 2.18
C LEU A 151 -5.69 6.02 0.80
N ALA A 152 -5.94 7.11 0.05
CA ALA A 152 -5.19 7.46 -1.13
C ALA A 152 -4.45 8.77 -0.87
N ALA A 153 -3.14 8.79 -1.11
CA ALA A 153 -2.31 9.97 -0.90
C ALA A 153 -1.31 10.14 -2.04
N ARG A 154 -0.84 11.37 -2.25
CA ARG A 154 0.21 11.69 -3.20
C ARG A 154 1.40 12.31 -2.47
N ARG A 155 2.61 11.84 -2.78
CA ARG A 155 3.83 12.47 -2.30
C ARG A 155 4.11 13.73 -3.10
N ILE A 156 4.30 14.86 -2.41
CA ILE A 156 4.54 16.17 -3.00
C ILE A 156 6.03 16.43 -3.09
N ARG A 157 6.50 16.90 -4.23
CA ARG A 157 7.90 17.31 -4.37
C ARG A 157 8.27 18.43 -3.39
N PRO A 158 9.46 18.44 -2.81
CA PRO A 158 9.89 19.47 -1.86
C PRO A 158 9.73 20.91 -2.39
N SER A 159 9.86 21.14 -3.70
CA SER A 159 9.68 22.47 -4.33
C SER A 159 8.24 22.98 -4.33
N GLN A 160 7.25 22.13 -4.05
CA GLN A 160 5.83 22.50 -4.01
C GLN A 160 5.31 22.75 -2.58
N GLN A 161 6.10 22.42 -1.55
CA GLN A 161 5.71 22.57 -0.15
C GLN A 161 5.70 24.03 0.34
N THR A 162 6.35 24.95 -0.38
CA THR A 162 6.52 26.35 0.06
C THR A 162 5.28 27.24 -0.07
N ASN A 163 4.16 26.72 -0.60
CA ASN A 163 2.95 27.51 -0.89
C ASN A 163 1.70 27.11 -0.09
N LYS A 164 1.84 26.38 1.02
CA LYS A 164 0.67 26.13 1.87
C LYS A 164 0.47 27.34 2.80
N PRO A 165 -0.60 28.13 2.68
CA PRO A 165 -0.85 29.23 3.60
C PRO A 165 -1.04 28.67 5.02
N THR A 166 -0.28 29.20 5.96
CA THR A 166 -0.52 28.98 7.39
C THR A 166 -1.84 29.64 7.74
N VAL A 167 -2.84 28.84 8.12
CA VAL A 167 -4.12 29.31 8.64
C VAL A 167 -4.01 29.45 10.14
#